data_cae9dc755ade349e5c0f9e81e13fb8e2
#
_entry.id   cae9dc755ade349e5c0f9e81e13fb8e2
#
_cell.length_a   1.000
_cell.length_b   1.000
_cell.length_c   1.000
_cell.angle_alpha   90.00
_cell.angle_beta   90.00
_cell.angle_gamma   90.00
#
_symmetry.space_group_name_H-M   'P 1'
#
loop_
_entity.id
_entity.type
_entity.pdbx_description
1 polymer ?
#
loop_
_entity_poly.entity_id
_entity_poly.type
_entity_poly.pdbx_seq_one_letter_code
_entity_poly.pdbx_strand_id
1 'polypeptide(L)'
;MHNLALDYLSGFGMKAGINYTSYHSESHQQFTNKDNKKQTSEFHTTSGQIIDRWKIYVDQSHTLPREWTLNYGTSLTYASDHNTQFYHTQNGTDMSELNTDNRYNEYTYDFYVGFSKNMGERLSFSASITGEYYKTARYHAWAAYPTAELTYVMTPAHILQLSFTSDKTYPSYWDLSESTGYISGYEEVQGNPMLKPSTDYSANLNYIFKNKGSNNR
;
A
#
# COMPACT_ATOMS: atom_id res chain seq x y z
N MET A 1 16.43 -1.92 5.16
CA MET A 1 15.68 -1.50 3.97
C MET A 1 16.62 -0.82 3.00
N HIS A 2 16.64 -1.22 1.74
CA HIS A 2 17.45 -0.65 0.67
C HIS A 2 16.54 -0.23 -0.48
N ASN A 3 16.78 0.97 -1.02
CA ASN A 3 16.04 1.50 -2.16
C ASN A 3 17.01 1.96 -3.24
N LEU A 4 16.72 1.59 -4.47
CA LEU A 4 17.39 2.09 -5.67
C LEU A 4 16.30 2.61 -6.62
N ALA A 5 16.45 3.84 -7.08
CA ALA A 5 15.57 4.44 -8.07
C ALA A 5 16.39 5.04 -9.22
N LEU A 6 15.95 4.76 -10.43
CA LEU A 6 16.49 5.37 -11.65
C LEU A 6 15.32 5.97 -12.41
N ASP A 7 15.35 7.30 -12.59
CA ASP A 7 14.32 8.06 -13.28
C ASP A 7 14.89 8.76 -14.51
N TYR A 8 14.16 8.72 -15.60
CA TYR A 8 14.41 9.45 -16.83
C TYR A 8 13.30 10.45 -17.10
N LEU A 9 13.65 11.69 -17.37
CA LEU A 9 12.74 12.78 -17.74
C LEU A 9 13.09 13.24 -19.16
N SER A 10 12.11 13.22 -20.06
CA SER A 10 12.25 13.79 -21.40
C SER A 10 11.74 15.23 -21.46
N GLY A 11 12.26 15.99 -22.42
CA GLY A 11 11.75 17.34 -22.71
C GLY A 11 10.30 17.40 -23.21
N PHE A 12 9.67 16.24 -23.48
CA PHE A 12 8.30 16.12 -23.99
C PHE A 12 7.29 15.74 -22.89
N GLY A 13 7.63 15.91 -21.60
CA GLY A 13 6.74 15.60 -20.47
C GLY A 13 6.62 14.09 -20.18
N MET A 14 7.50 13.25 -20.71
CA MET A 14 7.54 11.83 -20.38
C MET A 14 8.48 11.60 -19.20
N LYS A 15 8.03 10.81 -18.24
CA LYS A 15 8.82 10.27 -17.14
C LYS A 15 8.80 8.75 -17.21
N ALA A 16 9.96 8.11 -17.14
CA ALA A 16 10.07 6.66 -17.04
C ALA A 16 11.06 6.30 -15.95
N GLY A 17 10.86 5.17 -15.28
CA GLY A 17 11.77 4.79 -14.22
C GLY A 17 11.68 3.34 -13.83
N ILE A 18 12.70 2.90 -13.07
CA ILE A 18 12.81 1.60 -12.45
C ILE A 18 13.15 1.82 -10.98
N ASN A 19 12.35 1.24 -10.10
CA ASN A 19 12.56 1.27 -8.66
C ASN A 19 12.74 -0.15 -8.14
N TYR A 20 13.76 -0.34 -7.31
CA TYR A 20 13.96 -1.56 -6.54
C TYR A 20 13.94 -1.23 -5.05
N THR A 21 13.20 -2.02 -4.29
CA THR A 21 13.14 -1.92 -2.83
C THR A 21 13.37 -3.31 -2.26
N SER A 22 14.28 -3.42 -1.31
CA SER A 22 14.48 -4.64 -0.52
C SER A 22 14.28 -4.32 0.96
N TYR A 23 13.49 -5.16 1.61
CA TYR A 23 13.22 -5.10 3.04
C TYR A 23 13.62 -6.43 3.68
N HIS A 24 14.34 -6.36 4.79
CA HIS A 24 14.69 -7.51 5.60
C HIS A 24 14.33 -7.23 7.05
N SER A 25 13.67 -8.20 7.68
CA SER A 25 13.32 -8.16 9.10
C SER A 25 13.56 -9.53 9.72
N GLU A 26 14.05 -9.55 10.94
CA GLU A 26 14.22 -10.74 11.76
C GLU A 26 13.69 -10.43 13.16
N SER A 27 13.00 -11.38 13.77
CA SER A 27 12.44 -11.25 15.12
C SER A 27 12.65 -12.55 15.88
N HIS A 28 13.05 -12.40 17.15
CA HIS A 28 13.17 -13.50 18.09
C HIS A 28 12.22 -13.23 19.25
N GLN A 29 11.41 -14.22 19.58
CA GLN A 29 10.46 -14.14 20.70
C GLN A 29 10.65 -15.34 21.60
N GLN A 30 10.47 -15.11 22.92
CA GLN A 30 10.51 -16.13 23.94
C GLN A 30 9.21 -16.12 24.72
N PHE A 31 8.57 -17.25 24.83
CA PHE A 31 7.34 -17.44 25.56
C PHE A 31 7.58 -18.37 26.75
N THR A 32 7.09 -17.98 27.92
CA THR A 32 7.17 -18.77 29.13
C THR A 32 5.77 -18.92 29.72
N ASN A 33 5.24 -20.14 29.73
CA ASN A 33 3.96 -20.46 30.32
C ASN A 33 4.17 -21.12 31.69
N LYS A 34 3.48 -20.58 32.72
CA LYS A 34 3.45 -21.18 34.06
C LYS A 34 2.05 -21.71 34.35
N ASP A 35 1.91 -23.00 34.51
CA ASP A 35 0.69 -23.61 35.02
C ASP A 35 0.61 -23.49 36.53
N ASN A 36 -0.61 -23.52 37.10
CA ASN A 36 -0.88 -23.54 38.54
C ASN A 36 -0.20 -24.73 39.28
N LYS A 37 0.20 -25.76 38.54
CA LYS A 37 0.95 -26.91 39.03
C LYS A 37 2.47 -26.72 39.03
N LYS A 38 2.98 -25.48 38.84
CA LYS A 38 4.40 -25.14 38.74
C LYS A 38 5.12 -25.77 37.51
N GLN A 39 4.41 -26.31 36.56
CA GLN A 39 4.97 -26.74 35.31
C GLN A 39 5.22 -25.52 34.41
N THR A 40 6.47 -25.29 34.04
CA THR A 40 6.87 -24.19 33.17
C THR A 40 7.14 -24.79 31.79
N SER A 41 6.43 -24.35 30.77
CA SER A 41 6.81 -24.61 29.37
C SER A 41 7.43 -23.35 28.78
N GLU A 42 8.53 -23.52 28.09
CA GLU A 42 9.26 -22.44 27.44
C GLU A 42 9.51 -22.81 25.99
N PHE A 43 9.20 -21.89 25.08
CA PHE A 43 9.55 -22.04 23.68
C PHE A 43 10.03 -20.73 23.08
N HIS A 44 10.86 -20.83 22.07
CA HIS A 44 11.40 -19.69 21.32
C HIS A 44 10.89 -19.74 19.91
N THR A 45 10.61 -18.57 19.34
CA THR A 45 10.30 -18.43 17.92
C THR A 45 11.32 -17.51 17.26
N THR A 46 11.74 -17.89 16.08
CA THR A 46 12.52 -17.03 15.17
C THR A 46 11.71 -16.84 13.91
N SER A 47 11.40 -15.58 13.59
CA SER A 47 10.66 -15.19 12.40
C SER A 47 11.52 -14.31 11.52
N GLY A 48 11.57 -14.60 10.23
CA GLY A 48 12.30 -13.84 9.22
C GLY A 48 11.39 -13.44 8.08
N GLN A 49 11.60 -12.25 7.52
CA GLN A 49 10.91 -11.79 6.31
C GLN A 49 11.86 -11.03 5.40
N ILE A 50 11.86 -11.40 4.13
CA ILE A 50 12.57 -10.70 3.05
C ILE A 50 11.56 -10.36 1.97
N ILE A 51 11.44 -9.07 1.66
CA ILE A 51 10.58 -8.58 0.59
C ILE A 51 11.44 -7.88 -0.45
N ASP A 52 11.42 -8.37 -1.68
CA ASP A 52 12.04 -7.74 -2.83
C ASP A 52 10.96 -7.25 -3.80
N ARG A 53 10.99 -5.94 -4.12
CA ARG A 53 9.99 -5.31 -4.97
C ARG A 53 10.66 -4.54 -6.11
N TRP A 54 10.21 -4.81 -7.32
CA TRP A 54 10.57 -4.10 -8.54
C TRP A 54 9.36 -3.36 -9.09
N LYS A 55 9.56 -2.11 -9.48
CA LYS A 55 8.55 -1.33 -10.19
C LYS A 55 9.18 -0.68 -11.40
N ILE A 56 8.54 -0.88 -12.55
CA ILE A 56 8.87 -0.18 -13.81
C ILE A 56 7.65 0.67 -14.14
N TYR A 57 7.86 1.91 -14.57
CA TYR A 57 6.75 2.80 -14.91
C TYR A 57 7.09 3.76 -16.04
N VAL A 58 6.05 4.21 -16.74
CA VAL A 58 6.09 5.27 -17.74
C VAL A 58 4.88 6.15 -17.53
N ASP A 59 5.12 7.45 -17.38
CA ASP A 59 4.12 8.50 -17.22
C ASP A 59 4.30 9.54 -18.33
N GLN A 60 3.19 10.05 -18.84
CA GLN A 60 3.17 11.06 -19.87
C GLN A 60 2.15 12.15 -19.55
N SER A 61 2.52 13.40 -19.82
CA SER A 61 1.66 14.57 -19.66
C SER A 61 1.63 15.37 -20.95
N HIS A 62 0.44 15.74 -21.40
CA HIS A 62 0.23 16.58 -22.58
C HIS A 62 -0.70 17.73 -22.26
N THR A 63 -0.30 18.93 -22.69
CA THR A 63 -1.20 20.07 -22.72
C THR A 63 -2.04 20.03 -23.98
N LEU A 64 -3.35 19.97 -23.82
CA LEU A 64 -4.33 19.97 -24.90
C LEU A 64 -4.85 21.38 -25.17
N PRO A 65 -5.57 21.63 -26.29
CA PRO A 65 -6.23 22.90 -26.54
C PRO A 65 -7.16 23.33 -25.39
N ARG A 66 -7.28 24.65 -25.18
CA ARG A 66 -8.07 25.27 -24.12
C ARG A 66 -7.57 24.96 -22.70
N GLU A 67 -6.25 24.78 -22.53
CA GLU A 67 -5.59 24.58 -21.24
C GLU A 67 -6.01 23.30 -20.50
N TRP A 68 -6.52 22.30 -21.20
CA TRP A 68 -6.66 20.96 -20.64
C TRP A 68 -5.32 20.26 -20.54
N THR A 69 -5.09 19.54 -19.46
CA THR A 69 -3.95 18.65 -19.32
C THR A 69 -4.45 17.22 -19.32
N LEU A 70 -3.87 16.40 -20.17
CA LEU A 70 -4.06 14.94 -20.21
C LEU A 70 -2.84 14.29 -19.58
N ASN A 71 -3.06 13.48 -18.55
CA ASN A 71 -2.03 12.65 -17.90
C ASN A 71 -2.40 11.19 -18.10
N TYR A 72 -1.44 10.37 -18.50
CA TYR A 72 -1.65 8.94 -18.59
C TYR A 72 -0.33 8.21 -18.36
N GLY A 73 -0.44 6.98 -17.94
CA GLY A 73 0.75 6.18 -17.65
C GLY A 73 0.40 4.73 -17.36
N THR A 74 1.47 3.98 -17.18
CA THR A 74 1.38 2.57 -16.86
C THR A 74 2.53 2.17 -15.94
N SER A 75 2.29 1.20 -15.06
CA SER A 75 3.33 0.62 -14.24
C SER A 75 3.15 -0.89 -14.12
N LEU A 76 4.28 -1.58 -13.99
CA LEU A 76 4.37 -2.99 -13.63
C LEU A 76 5.15 -3.10 -12.33
N THR A 77 4.53 -3.70 -11.33
CA THR A 77 5.19 -4.01 -10.06
C THR A 77 5.24 -5.53 -9.90
N TYR A 78 6.40 -6.04 -9.55
CA TYR A 78 6.62 -7.40 -9.10
C TYR A 78 7.14 -7.36 -7.68
N ALA A 79 6.56 -8.12 -6.77
CA ALA A 79 7.08 -8.31 -5.44
C ALA A 79 7.18 -9.80 -5.09
N SER A 80 8.26 -10.15 -4.41
CA SER A 80 8.51 -11.46 -3.84
C SER A 80 8.68 -11.31 -2.34
N ASP A 81 7.85 -11.97 -1.57
CA ASP A 81 7.97 -12.08 -0.13
C ASP A 81 8.41 -13.51 0.22
N HIS A 82 9.43 -13.61 1.04
CA HIS A 82 9.88 -14.86 1.64
C HIS A 82 9.80 -14.72 3.14
N ASN A 83 8.87 -15.43 3.78
CA ASN A 83 8.74 -15.43 5.22
C ASN A 83 8.98 -16.82 5.81
N THR A 84 9.70 -16.83 6.91
CA THR A 84 10.04 -18.04 7.67
C THR A 84 9.64 -17.88 9.12
N GLN A 85 9.18 -18.96 9.73
CA GLN A 85 8.92 -19.00 11.16
C GLN A 85 9.33 -20.35 11.70
N PHE A 86 10.24 -20.36 12.68
CA PHE A 86 10.78 -21.56 13.30
C PHE A 86 10.48 -21.55 14.79
N TYR A 87 10.02 -22.67 15.29
CA TYR A 87 9.73 -22.93 16.69
C TYR A 87 10.80 -23.81 17.29
N HIS A 88 11.39 -23.36 18.39
CA HIS A 88 12.38 -24.11 19.13
C HIS A 88 11.85 -24.33 20.55
N THR A 89 11.84 -25.57 21.02
CA THR A 89 11.45 -25.90 22.40
C THR A 89 12.69 -26.16 23.26
N GLN A 90 12.72 -25.60 24.45
CA GLN A 90 13.78 -25.92 25.43
C GLN A 90 13.45 -27.10 26.32
N ASN A 91 12.19 -27.36 26.62
CA ASN A 91 11.77 -28.42 27.55
C ASN A 91 10.57 -29.21 27.00
N GLY A 92 10.81 -30.16 26.10
CA GLY A 92 10.02 -31.38 26.04
C GLY A 92 9.03 -31.55 24.90
N THR A 93 8.46 -30.56 24.21
CA THR A 93 7.55 -30.83 23.07
C THR A 93 8.16 -30.29 21.79
N ASP A 94 8.34 -31.17 20.81
CA ASP A 94 8.75 -30.76 19.47
C ASP A 94 7.62 -29.98 18.80
N MET A 95 7.88 -28.73 18.43
CA MET A 95 6.94 -27.86 17.71
C MET A 95 7.34 -27.66 16.25
N SER A 96 8.24 -28.47 15.73
CA SER A 96 8.75 -28.36 14.35
C SER A 96 7.66 -28.47 13.29
N GLU A 97 6.54 -29.13 13.59
CA GLU A 97 5.36 -29.21 12.70
C GLU A 97 4.73 -27.82 12.43
N LEU A 98 4.98 -26.82 13.30
CA LEU A 98 4.51 -25.46 13.14
C LEU A 98 5.48 -24.59 12.33
N ASN A 99 6.66 -25.11 11.99
CA ASN A 99 7.63 -24.39 11.19
C ASN A 99 7.05 -24.10 9.80
N THR A 100 7.26 -22.86 9.36
CA THR A 100 6.82 -22.42 8.04
C THR A 100 7.95 -21.78 7.27
N ASP A 101 7.97 -22.04 5.98
CA ASP A 101 8.84 -21.43 4.98
C ASP A 101 7.95 -21.14 3.76
N ASN A 102 7.49 -19.91 3.66
CA ASN A 102 6.53 -19.51 2.65
C ASN A 102 7.11 -18.47 1.70
N ARG A 103 6.82 -18.63 0.41
CA ARG A 103 7.16 -17.64 -0.61
C ARG A 103 5.91 -17.20 -1.36
N TYR A 104 5.68 -15.90 -1.38
CA TYR A 104 4.59 -15.25 -2.10
C TYR A 104 5.17 -14.39 -3.21
N ASN A 105 4.58 -14.51 -4.39
CA ASN A 105 4.90 -13.64 -5.51
C ASN A 105 3.62 -12.92 -5.94
N GLU A 106 3.72 -11.63 -6.16
CA GLU A 106 2.63 -10.82 -6.63
C GLU A 106 3.04 -9.95 -7.81
N TYR A 107 2.07 -9.70 -8.68
CA TYR A 107 2.20 -8.84 -9.84
C TYR A 107 1.06 -7.83 -9.81
N THR A 108 1.41 -6.56 -9.96
CA THR A 108 0.44 -5.48 -10.13
C THR A 108 0.74 -4.77 -11.43
N TYR A 109 -0.26 -4.71 -12.29
CA TYR A 109 -0.19 -3.99 -13.54
C TYR A 109 -1.22 -2.87 -13.52
N ASP A 110 -0.75 -1.61 -13.57
CA ASP A 110 -1.57 -0.43 -13.55
C ASP A 110 -1.52 0.29 -14.88
N PHE A 111 -2.63 0.86 -15.29
CA PHE A 111 -2.69 1.92 -16.27
C PHE A 111 -3.66 3.00 -15.78
N TYR A 112 -3.34 4.24 -16.02
CA TYR A 112 -4.21 5.34 -15.64
C TYR A 112 -4.34 6.37 -16.75
N VAL A 113 -5.47 7.06 -16.74
CA VAL A 113 -5.72 8.24 -17.53
C VAL A 113 -6.43 9.28 -16.66
N GLY A 114 -6.00 10.53 -16.79
CA GLY A 114 -6.57 11.65 -16.05
C GLY A 114 -6.58 12.92 -16.86
N PHE A 115 -7.52 13.79 -16.53
CA PHE A 115 -7.67 15.11 -17.10
C PHE A 115 -7.71 16.14 -16.01
N SER A 116 -7.05 17.27 -16.23
CA SER A 116 -7.13 18.41 -15.35
C SER A 116 -7.26 19.70 -16.12
N LYS A 117 -7.90 20.71 -15.49
CA LYS A 117 -8.05 22.03 -16.05
C LYS A 117 -8.18 23.07 -14.95
N ASN A 118 -7.50 24.20 -15.15
CA ASN A 118 -7.74 25.43 -14.41
C ASN A 118 -8.61 26.37 -15.24
N MET A 119 -9.76 26.75 -14.70
CA MET A 119 -10.69 27.68 -15.35
C MET A 119 -10.53 29.05 -14.69
N GLY A 120 -9.55 29.82 -15.16
CA GLY A 120 -9.10 31.04 -14.53
C GLY A 120 -8.50 30.80 -13.15
N GLU A 121 -8.58 31.81 -12.27
CA GLU A 121 -8.04 31.75 -10.90
C GLU A 121 -9.01 31.13 -9.88
N ARG A 122 -10.24 30.80 -10.30
CA ARG A 122 -11.32 30.46 -9.37
C ARG A 122 -11.70 28.98 -9.35
N LEU A 123 -11.51 28.29 -10.44
CA LEU A 123 -11.99 26.92 -10.54
C LEU A 123 -10.87 26.00 -11.05
N SER A 124 -10.54 25.00 -10.27
CA SER A 124 -9.63 23.92 -10.63
C SER A 124 -10.37 22.60 -10.58
N PHE A 125 -10.21 21.79 -11.59
CA PHE A 125 -10.82 20.48 -11.71
C PHE A 125 -9.75 19.46 -12.13
N SER A 126 -9.77 18.30 -11.50
CA SER A 126 -9.03 17.11 -11.95
C SER A 126 -9.88 15.86 -11.77
N ALA A 127 -9.73 14.92 -12.68
CA ALA A 127 -10.33 13.60 -12.55
C ALA A 127 -9.40 12.58 -13.21
N SER A 128 -9.31 11.40 -12.62
CA SER A 128 -8.56 10.28 -13.19
C SER A 128 -9.23 8.95 -12.86
N ILE A 129 -8.88 7.95 -13.64
CA ILE A 129 -9.22 6.56 -13.36
C ILE A 129 -7.97 5.71 -13.54
N THR A 130 -7.69 4.86 -12.57
CA THR A 130 -6.65 3.83 -12.64
C THR A 130 -7.32 2.48 -12.79
N GLY A 131 -6.94 1.75 -13.83
CA GLY A 131 -7.27 0.33 -13.97
C GLY A 131 -6.10 -0.50 -13.48
N GLU A 132 -6.35 -1.46 -12.61
CA GLU A 132 -5.34 -2.32 -12.04
C GLU A 132 -5.66 -3.78 -12.28
N TYR A 133 -4.68 -4.55 -12.71
CA TYR A 133 -4.70 -6.00 -12.67
C TYR A 133 -3.75 -6.48 -11.59
N TYR A 134 -4.29 -7.09 -10.55
CA TYR A 134 -3.53 -7.70 -9.46
C TYR A 134 -3.57 -9.21 -9.55
N LYS A 135 -2.41 -9.86 -9.37
CA LYS A 135 -2.27 -11.31 -9.45
C LYS A 135 -1.32 -11.84 -8.41
N THR A 136 -1.77 -12.86 -7.70
CA THR A 136 -0.97 -13.75 -6.84
C THR A 136 -1.09 -15.21 -7.31
N ALA A 137 -0.48 -16.15 -6.62
CA ALA A 137 -0.64 -17.57 -6.92
C ALA A 137 -2.10 -18.08 -6.78
N ARG A 138 -2.88 -17.48 -5.88
CA ARG A 138 -4.24 -17.92 -5.51
C ARG A 138 -5.36 -16.97 -5.90
N TYR A 139 -5.03 -15.74 -6.33
CA TYR A 139 -6.01 -14.71 -6.63
C TYR A 139 -5.59 -13.85 -7.80
N HIS A 140 -6.53 -13.47 -8.63
CA HIS A 140 -6.34 -12.45 -9.66
C HIS A 140 -7.64 -11.71 -9.90
N ALA A 141 -7.55 -10.40 -10.10
CA ALA A 141 -8.71 -9.56 -10.42
C ALA A 141 -8.30 -8.26 -11.12
N TRP A 142 -9.24 -7.73 -11.89
CA TRP A 142 -9.23 -6.36 -12.34
C TRP A 142 -10.01 -5.49 -11.37
N ALA A 143 -9.52 -4.28 -11.12
CA ALA A 143 -10.22 -3.26 -10.37
C ALA A 143 -10.02 -1.89 -11.00
N ALA A 144 -10.91 -0.94 -10.69
CA ALA A 144 -10.84 0.41 -11.18
C ALA A 144 -10.94 1.40 -10.02
N TYR A 145 -10.05 2.37 -9.99
CA TYR A 145 -9.90 3.37 -8.93
C TYR A 145 -10.11 4.77 -9.50
N PRO A 146 -11.36 5.28 -9.52
CA PRO A 146 -11.64 6.64 -9.91
C PRO A 146 -11.23 7.63 -8.81
N THR A 147 -10.71 8.79 -9.21
CA THR A 147 -10.48 9.94 -8.35
C THR A 147 -10.99 11.20 -9.02
N ALA A 148 -11.48 12.16 -8.24
CA ALA A 148 -11.88 13.46 -8.75
C ALA A 148 -11.67 14.54 -7.68
N GLU A 149 -11.22 15.70 -8.11
CA GLU A 149 -11.05 16.86 -7.25
C GLU A 149 -11.62 18.11 -7.93
N LEU A 150 -12.30 18.93 -7.15
CA LEU A 150 -12.81 20.21 -7.56
C LEU A 150 -12.48 21.25 -6.48
N THR A 151 -11.80 22.31 -6.84
CA THR A 151 -11.57 23.45 -5.96
C THR A 151 -12.24 24.68 -6.56
N TYR A 152 -13.13 25.32 -5.81
CA TYR A 152 -13.81 26.53 -6.21
C TYR A 152 -13.53 27.69 -5.23
N VAL A 153 -12.83 28.70 -5.71
CA VAL A 153 -12.57 29.94 -4.98
C VAL A 153 -13.73 30.90 -5.23
N MET A 154 -14.75 30.86 -4.37
CA MET A 154 -15.92 31.74 -4.46
C MET A 154 -15.52 33.20 -4.27
N THR A 155 -14.68 33.46 -3.26
CA THR A 155 -14.04 34.76 -3.00
C THR A 155 -12.64 34.49 -2.41
N PRO A 156 -11.74 35.48 -2.30
CA PRO A 156 -10.44 35.29 -1.64
C PRO A 156 -10.54 34.77 -0.20
N ALA A 157 -11.70 34.93 0.45
CA ALA A 157 -11.97 34.48 1.81
C ALA A 157 -12.72 33.15 1.88
N HIS A 158 -13.34 32.69 0.80
CA HIS A 158 -14.23 31.53 0.79
C HIS A 158 -13.82 30.55 -0.29
N ILE A 159 -13.40 29.34 0.11
CA ILE A 159 -12.97 28.29 -0.80
C ILE A 159 -13.78 27.02 -0.50
N LEU A 160 -14.30 26.40 -1.54
CA LEU A 160 -14.97 25.10 -1.49
C LEU A 160 -14.09 24.06 -2.18
N GLN A 161 -13.87 22.93 -1.53
CA GLN A 161 -13.12 21.81 -2.07
C GLN A 161 -13.98 20.54 -1.98
N LEU A 162 -14.15 19.88 -3.11
CA LEU A 162 -14.79 18.57 -3.20
C LEU A 162 -13.74 17.58 -3.68
N SER A 163 -13.58 16.46 -2.99
CA SER A 163 -12.73 15.37 -3.42
C SER A 163 -13.45 14.04 -3.32
N PHE A 164 -13.19 13.20 -4.31
CA PHE A 164 -13.57 11.79 -4.34
C PHE A 164 -12.30 10.98 -4.59
N THR A 165 -12.01 10.04 -3.70
CA THR A 165 -10.85 9.15 -3.80
C THR A 165 -11.29 7.71 -3.67
N SER A 166 -10.58 6.83 -4.34
CA SER A 166 -10.66 5.41 -4.13
C SER A 166 -9.28 4.86 -3.84
N ASP A 167 -9.17 4.11 -2.76
CA ASP A 167 -7.93 3.51 -2.29
C ASP A 167 -8.09 2.00 -2.19
N LYS A 168 -7.00 1.29 -2.38
CA LYS A 168 -6.91 -0.15 -2.25
C LYS A 168 -5.99 -0.54 -1.11
N THR A 169 -6.47 -1.44 -0.27
CA THR A 169 -5.68 -2.04 0.80
C THR A 169 -5.44 -3.51 0.49
N TYR A 170 -4.16 -3.88 0.39
CA TYR A 170 -3.75 -5.27 0.24
C TYR A 170 -3.59 -5.93 1.62
N PRO A 171 -3.96 -7.21 1.77
CA PRO A 171 -3.62 -7.96 2.96
C PRO A 171 -2.10 -7.97 3.17
N SER A 172 -1.66 -7.96 4.42
CA SER A 172 -0.24 -8.15 4.70
C SER A 172 0.21 -9.56 4.34
N TYR A 173 1.49 -9.76 4.05
CA TYR A 173 2.01 -11.10 3.76
C TYR A 173 1.86 -12.05 4.94
N TRP A 174 1.92 -11.54 6.18
CA TRP A 174 1.67 -12.32 7.39
C TRP A 174 0.22 -12.77 7.48
N ASP A 175 -0.74 -11.90 7.12
CA ASP A 175 -2.15 -12.26 7.09
C ASP A 175 -2.47 -13.33 6.03
N LEU A 176 -1.67 -13.38 4.96
CA LEU A 176 -1.77 -14.39 3.89
C LEU A 176 -1.00 -15.68 4.20
N SER A 177 -0.09 -15.66 5.18
CA SER A 177 0.71 -16.81 5.55
C SER A 177 -0.14 -17.87 6.21
N GLU A 178 0.10 -19.15 5.89
CA GLU A 178 -0.51 -20.28 6.59
C GLU A 178 0.18 -20.57 7.93
N SER A 179 1.13 -19.72 8.35
CA SER A 179 1.84 -19.88 9.61
C SER A 179 0.94 -19.58 10.81
N THR A 180 1.13 -20.32 11.88
CA THR A 180 0.53 -20.04 13.18
C THR A 180 1.48 -19.16 13.98
N GLY A 181 1.03 -17.98 14.37
CA GLY A 181 1.75 -17.09 15.27
C GLY A 181 1.17 -17.15 16.68
N TYR A 182 2.01 -16.96 17.69
CA TYR A 182 1.57 -16.84 19.07
C TYR A 182 1.61 -15.37 19.50
N ILE A 183 0.48 -14.83 19.95
CA ILE A 183 0.38 -13.50 20.56
C ILE A 183 0.75 -13.59 22.04
N SER A 184 0.36 -14.69 22.66
CA SER A 184 0.68 -15.02 24.04
C SER A 184 0.89 -16.51 24.19
N GLY A 185 1.26 -17.01 25.35
CA GLY A 185 1.37 -18.46 25.57
C GLY A 185 0.04 -19.23 25.45
N TYR A 186 -1.09 -18.56 25.23
CA TYR A 186 -2.44 -19.13 25.17
C TYR A 186 -3.24 -18.67 23.95
N GLU A 187 -2.74 -17.73 23.16
CA GLU A 187 -3.43 -17.18 21.98
C GLU A 187 -2.62 -17.45 20.71
N GLU A 188 -3.26 -18.10 19.79
CA GLU A 188 -2.75 -18.40 18.47
C GLU A 188 -3.45 -17.53 17.43
N VAL A 189 -2.69 -17.03 16.46
CA VAL A 189 -3.20 -16.35 15.28
C VAL A 189 -2.73 -17.11 14.06
N GLN A 190 -3.65 -17.45 13.19
CA GLN A 190 -3.35 -18.07 11.91
C GLN A 190 -3.74 -17.13 10.77
N GLY A 191 -2.86 -16.95 9.80
CA GLY A 191 -3.15 -16.20 8.61
C GLY A 191 -4.17 -16.91 7.71
N ASN A 192 -4.82 -16.13 6.84
CA ASN A 192 -5.79 -16.64 5.90
C ASN A 192 -5.36 -16.37 4.45
N PRO A 193 -4.85 -17.35 3.71
CA PRO A 193 -4.38 -17.19 2.34
C PRO A 193 -5.49 -16.84 1.33
N MET A 194 -6.76 -16.89 1.74
CA MET A 194 -7.91 -16.56 0.91
C MET A 194 -8.34 -15.09 1.03
N LEU A 195 -7.65 -14.30 1.85
CA LEU A 195 -7.91 -12.87 1.95
C LEU A 195 -7.72 -12.17 0.60
N LYS A 196 -8.62 -11.23 0.33
CA LYS A 196 -8.63 -10.44 -0.90
C LYS A 196 -8.36 -8.98 -0.57
N PRO A 197 -7.77 -8.23 -1.51
CA PRO A 197 -7.69 -6.79 -1.36
C PRO A 197 -9.08 -6.15 -1.18
N SER A 198 -9.17 -5.12 -0.34
CA SER A 198 -10.36 -4.29 -0.18
C SER A 198 -10.21 -2.98 -0.94
N THR A 199 -11.32 -2.38 -1.33
CA THR A 199 -11.35 -1.06 -1.96
C THR A 199 -12.23 -0.15 -1.11
N ASP A 200 -11.67 0.99 -0.74
CA ASP A 200 -12.34 2.02 0.03
C ASP A 200 -12.64 3.23 -0.87
N TYR A 201 -13.85 3.75 -0.77
CA TYR A 201 -14.29 4.95 -1.48
C TYR A 201 -14.57 6.05 -0.48
N SER A 202 -14.00 7.22 -0.69
CA SER A 202 -14.17 8.38 0.18
C SER A 202 -14.60 9.61 -0.61
N ALA A 203 -15.59 10.31 -0.10
CA ALA A 203 -16.02 11.60 -0.62
C ALA A 203 -15.93 12.65 0.49
N ASN A 204 -15.21 13.74 0.24
CA ASN A 204 -15.00 14.80 1.20
C ASN A 204 -15.40 16.14 0.63
N LEU A 205 -16.12 16.93 1.44
CA LEU A 205 -16.47 18.30 1.14
C LEU A 205 -15.87 19.21 2.22
N ASN A 206 -14.95 20.08 1.82
CA ASN A 206 -14.32 21.03 2.72
C ASN A 206 -14.70 22.45 2.33
N TYR A 207 -15.15 23.23 3.31
CA TYR A 207 -15.34 24.66 3.18
C TYR A 207 -14.31 25.39 4.04
N ILE A 208 -13.53 26.25 3.41
CA ILE A 208 -12.45 27.00 4.06
C ILE A 208 -12.84 28.46 4.08
N PHE A 209 -12.92 29.05 5.28
CA PHE A 209 -13.10 30.47 5.50
C PHE A 209 -11.81 31.10 6.03
N LYS A 210 -11.26 32.06 5.30
CA LYS A 210 -10.08 32.85 5.69
C LYS A 210 -10.53 34.23 6.19
N ASN A 211 -10.55 34.43 7.50
CA ASN A 211 -10.74 35.76 8.06
C ASN A 211 -9.45 36.57 7.88
N LYS A 212 -9.53 37.69 7.16
CA LYS A 212 -8.46 38.72 7.22
C LYS A 212 -8.49 39.30 8.62
N GLY A 213 -7.61 38.81 9.50
CA GLY A 213 -7.43 39.44 10.81
C GLY A 213 -7.26 40.93 10.64
N SER A 214 -8.13 41.71 11.29
CA SER A 214 -7.99 43.15 11.44
C SER A 214 -6.64 43.40 12.12
N ASN A 215 -5.66 43.89 11.37
CA ASN A 215 -4.50 44.53 11.96
C ASN A 215 -5.01 45.85 12.56
N ASN A 216 -5.58 45.82 13.75
CA ASN A 216 -5.69 46.99 14.57
C ASN A 216 -4.27 47.34 15.06
N ARG A 217 -3.69 48.36 14.44
CA ARG A 217 -2.60 49.14 15.01
C ARG A 217 -3.16 50.05 16.08
#